data_0aad8d1ad27b107ce0f7b18689389598
#
_entry.id   0aad8d1ad27b107ce0f7b18689389598
#
_cell.length_a   1.000
_cell.length_b   1.000
_cell.length_c   1.000
_cell.angle_alpha   90.00
_cell.angle_beta   90.00
_cell.angle_gamma   90.00
#
_symmetry.space_group_name_H-M   'P 1'
#
loop_
_entity.id
_entity.type
_entity.pdbx_description
1 polymer ?
#
loop_
_entity_poly.entity_id
_entity_poly.type
_entity_poly.pdbx_seq_one_letter_code
_entity_poly.pdbx_strand_id
1 'polypeptide(L)'
;MQLLKQIWNERRSNGWLWAELLIVFVVLWYVVDWTYVTARTYYEPVGFDITDTYYLELSLKNNKSDSYIPKDKKSTTLGQDITELTNRLRRLPEVEAVSVSNNARPYIGSNSGMMLRIDTIVRNPLRRTMTPEFFQVFRYQSADGRGYEPLVQALKNGNVVVSENFWPDDYTGDRALLGREVVNVDDSTQVHKIGGVSVKVRYNDFWPNYSDIYIANAFTAVSYTHLTLPTTPYV
;
A
#
# COMPACT_ATOMS: atom_id res chain seq x y z
N MET A 1 -10.10 40.59 -41.01
CA MET A 1 -11.31 39.89 -41.49
C MET A 1 -11.11 39.10 -42.80
N GLN A 2 -10.18 39.46 -43.70
CA GLN A 2 -9.96 38.76 -44.96
C GLN A 2 -9.42 37.32 -44.77
N LEU A 3 -8.51 37.10 -43.86
CA LEU A 3 -7.94 35.75 -43.56
C LEU A 3 -8.99 34.75 -43.15
N LEU A 4 -9.95 35.09 -42.29
CA LEU A 4 -11.03 34.20 -41.88
C LEU A 4 -11.97 33.84 -43.02
N LYS A 5 -12.25 34.78 -43.93
CA LYS A 5 -13.02 34.51 -45.15
C LYS A 5 -12.31 33.57 -46.11
N GLN A 6 -10.98 33.74 -46.27
CA GLN A 6 -10.17 32.88 -47.12
C GLN A 6 -10.12 31.45 -46.54
N ILE A 7 -9.87 31.29 -45.26
CA ILE A 7 -9.89 29.97 -44.57
C ILE A 7 -11.26 29.29 -44.75
N TRP A 8 -12.34 30.04 -44.63
CA TRP A 8 -13.70 29.48 -44.80
C TRP A 8 -14.02 29.06 -46.24
N ASN A 9 -13.52 29.80 -47.24
CA ASN A 9 -13.70 29.46 -48.65
C ASN A 9 -12.90 28.21 -49.06
N GLU A 10 -11.72 28.01 -48.48
CA GLU A 10 -10.83 26.90 -48.80
C GLU A 10 -11.06 25.66 -47.90
N ARG A 11 -12.10 25.65 -47.06
CA ARG A 11 -12.36 24.57 -46.09
C ARG A 11 -12.45 23.19 -46.69
N ARG A 12 -12.90 23.04 -47.92
CA ARG A 12 -13.01 21.75 -48.61
C ARG A 12 -11.64 21.27 -49.14
N SER A 13 -10.79 22.17 -49.54
CA SER A 13 -9.43 21.87 -50.01
C SER A 13 -8.49 21.54 -48.86
N ASN A 14 -8.68 22.22 -47.71
CA ASN A 14 -7.80 22.11 -46.55
C ASN A 14 -8.37 21.20 -45.42
N GLY A 15 -9.42 20.43 -45.73
CA GLY A 15 -10.08 19.58 -44.72
C GLY A 15 -9.13 18.56 -44.04
N TRP A 16 -8.14 18.08 -44.80
CA TRP A 16 -7.13 17.17 -44.25
C TRP A 16 -6.18 17.87 -43.25
N LEU A 17 -5.84 19.14 -43.45
CA LEU A 17 -5.07 19.95 -42.52
C LEU A 17 -5.79 20.08 -41.16
N TRP A 18 -7.10 20.30 -41.19
CA TRP A 18 -7.91 20.34 -39.96
C TRP A 18 -7.91 19.00 -39.22
N ALA A 19 -7.97 17.91 -39.95
CA ALA A 19 -7.90 16.57 -39.36
C ALA A 19 -6.53 16.32 -38.72
N GLU A 20 -5.45 16.70 -39.38
CA GLU A 20 -4.09 16.61 -38.87
C GLU A 20 -3.88 17.47 -37.61
N LEU A 21 -4.31 18.75 -37.65
CA LEU A 21 -4.24 19.62 -36.48
C LEU A 21 -5.07 19.07 -35.30
N LEU A 22 -6.24 18.48 -35.55
CA LEU A 22 -7.06 17.86 -34.51
C LEU A 22 -6.31 16.68 -33.88
N ILE A 23 -5.69 15.81 -34.69
CA ILE A 23 -4.92 14.67 -34.19
C ILE A 23 -3.73 15.16 -33.35
N VAL A 24 -2.97 16.14 -33.85
CA VAL A 24 -1.85 16.72 -33.11
C VAL A 24 -2.33 17.33 -31.78
N PHE A 25 -3.46 18.05 -31.80
CA PHE A 25 -4.03 18.61 -30.58
C PHE A 25 -4.42 17.54 -29.56
N VAL A 26 -5.07 16.47 -30.01
CA VAL A 26 -5.47 15.33 -29.13
C VAL A 26 -4.23 14.67 -28.51
N VAL A 27 -3.19 14.43 -29.31
CA VAL A 27 -1.93 13.84 -28.82
C VAL A 27 -1.24 14.77 -27.83
N LEU A 28 -1.14 16.07 -28.15
CA LEU A 28 -0.55 17.05 -27.22
C LEU A 28 -1.36 17.16 -25.91
N TRP A 29 -2.68 17.19 -26.02
CA TRP A 29 -3.54 17.18 -24.84
C TRP A 29 -3.27 15.97 -23.95
N TYR A 30 -3.23 14.77 -24.54
CA TYR A 30 -2.92 13.52 -23.81
C TYR A 30 -1.55 13.59 -23.12
N VAL A 31 -0.51 14.06 -23.82
CA VAL A 31 0.84 14.19 -23.26
C VAL A 31 0.85 15.18 -22.09
N VAL A 32 0.19 16.33 -22.23
CA VAL A 32 0.12 17.35 -21.17
C VAL A 32 -0.64 16.81 -19.96
N ASP A 33 -1.79 16.19 -20.17
CA ASP A 33 -2.61 15.59 -19.10
C ASP A 33 -1.83 14.49 -18.36
N TRP A 34 -1.23 13.56 -19.11
CA TRP A 34 -0.41 12.50 -18.53
C TRP A 34 0.78 13.05 -17.73
N THR A 35 1.48 14.06 -18.28
CA THR A 35 2.61 14.69 -17.59
C THR A 35 2.16 15.38 -16.30
N TYR A 36 1.04 16.10 -16.36
CA TYR A 36 0.46 16.78 -15.20
C TYR A 36 0.08 15.79 -14.09
N VAL A 37 -0.67 14.73 -14.43
CA VAL A 37 -1.09 13.71 -13.47
C VAL A 37 0.12 13.01 -12.86
N THR A 38 1.10 12.63 -13.69
CA THR A 38 2.33 11.96 -13.22
C THR A 38 3.14 12.87 -12.29
N ALA A 39 3.34 14.13 -12.67
CA ALA A 39 4.06 15.09 -11.84
C ALA A 39 3.33 15.33 -10.51
N ARG A 40 2.01 15.53 -10.56
CA ARG A 40 1.20 15.69 -9.35
C ARG A 40 1.34 14.49 -8.41
N THR A 41 1.23 13.27 -8.94
CA THR A 41 1.38 12.03 -8.15
C THR A 41 2.77 11.91 -7.56
N TYR A 42 3.80 12.26 -8.32
CA TYR A 42 5.20 12.23 -7.88
C TYR A 42 5.48 13.16 -6.69
N TYR A 43 4.87 14.36 -6.68
CA TYR A 43 5.05 15.35 -5.61
C TYR A 43 4.10 15.15 -4.42
N GLU A 44 3.14 14.23 -4.48
CA GLU A 44 2.32 13.91 -3.31
C GLU A 44 3.15 13.28 -2.18
N PRO A 45 2.86 13.57 -0.91
CA PRO A 45 3.53 12.93 0.23
C PRO A 45 3.46 11.42 0.14
N VAL A 46 4.56 10.75 0.48
CA VAL A 46 4.65 9.27 0.43
C VAL A 46 3.86 8.61 1.54
N GLY A 47 3.75 9.28 2.71
CA GLY A 47 3.00 8.81 3.88
C GLY A 47 3.77 7.83 4.78
N PHE A 48 5.03 7.53 4.48
CA PHE A 48 5.92 6.68 5.27
C PHE A 48 7.37 7.17 5.18
N ASP A 49 8.24 6.64 6.04
CA ASP A 49 9.67 6.88 6.03
C ASP A 49 10.42 5.55 6.00
N ILE A 50 11.38 5.42 5.08
CA ILE A 50 12.25 4.24 4.93
C ILE A 50 13.69 4.51 5.37
N THR A 51 13.97 5.67 5.95
CA THR A 51 15.32 6.02 6.41
C THR A 51 15.76 5.02 7.47
N ASP A 52 17.00 4.53 7.33
CA ASP A 52 17.60 3.51 8.21
C ASP A 52 16.80 2.20 8.32
N THR A 53 16.01 1.87 7.30
CA THR A 53 15.20 0.66 7.25
C THR A 53 15.88 -0.40 6.38
N TYR A 54 16.06 -1.60 6.93
CA TYR A 54 16.62 -2.75 6.23
C TYR A 54 15.55 -3.79 5.93
N TYR A 55 15.65 -4.37 4.77
CA TYR A 55 14.77 -5.43 4.31
C TYR A 55 15.51 -6.77 4.27
N LEU A 56 14.96 -7.76 4.96
CA LEU A 56 15.46 -9.13 4.94
C LEU A 56 14.45 -10.03 4.22
N GLU A 57 14.88 -10.63 3.15
CA GLU A 57 14.10 -11.64 2.44
C GLU A 57 14.45 -13.03 2.95
N LEU A 58 13.42 -13.74 3.41
CA LEU A 58 13.57 -15.12 3.88
C LEU A 58 13.13 -16.08 2.79
N SER A 59 14.03 -16.97 2.39
CA SER A 59 13.72 -18.05 1.46
C SER A 59 13.97 -19.41 2.09
N LEU A 60 13.22 -20.41 1.66
CA LEU A 60 13.47 -21.78 2.06
C LEU A 60 14.76 -22.27 1.39
N LYS A 61 15.60 -22.98 2.15
CA LYS A 61 16.81 -23.60 1.61
C LYS A 61 16.45 -24.59 0.52
N ASN A 62 17.24 -24.57 -0.54
CA ASN A 62 17.13 -25.54 -1.61
C ASN A 62 17.44 -26.95 -1.05
N ASN A 63 16.69 -27.97 -1.51
CA ASN A 63 16.88 -29.37 -1.14
C ASN A 63 18.25 -29.96 -1.49
N LYS A 64 19.01 -29.27 -2.34
CA LYS A 64 20.41 -29.62 -2.71
C LYS A 64 21.46 -28.97 -1.80
N SER A 65 21.09 -28.19 -0.82
CA SER A 65 22.01 -27.55 0.13
C SER A 65 22.46 -28.57 1.18
N ASP A 66 23.73 -28.60 1.52
CA ASP A 66 24.30 -29.49 2.55
C ASP A 66 23.66 -29.29 3.93
N SER A 67 23.11 -28.11 4.19
CA SER A 67 22.43 -27.77 5.43
C SER A 67 20.89 -27.82 5.31
N TYR A 68 20.36 -28.48 4.27
CA TYR A 68 18.92 -28.69 4.14
C TYR A 68 18.42 -29.74 5.13
N ILE A 69 17.40 -29.38 5.89
CA ILE A 69 16.70 -30.31 6.79
C ILE A 69 15.33 -30.59 6.17
N PRO A 70 15.02 -31.84 5.79
CA PRO A 70 13.69 -32.22 5.29
C PRO A 70 12.58 -31.89 6.30
N LYS A 71 11.37 -31.57 5.79
CA LYS A 71 10.24 -31.17 6.63
C LYS A 71 9.88 -32.19 7.70
N ASP A 72 9.99 -33.47 7.36
CA ASP A 72 9.71 -34.61 8.27
C ASP A 72 10.72 -34.75 9.42
N LYS A 73 11.92 -34.19 9.24
CA LYS A 73 12.99 -34.18 10.27
C LYS A 73 13.11 -32.87 11.03
N LYS A 74 12.32 -31.87 10.66
CA LYS A 74 12.33 -30.55 11.27
C LYS A 74 11.41 -30.52 12.47
N SER A 75 11.93 -30.17 13.65
CA SER A 75 11.17 -30.08 14.90
C SER A 75 10.36 -28.78 15.04
N THR A 76 10.62 -27.79 14.18
CA THR A 76 9.98 -26.47 14.23
C THR A 76 9.17 -26.19 12.99
N THR A 77 8.12 -25.40 13.14
CA THR A 77 7.35 -24.86 12.02
C THR A 77 8.00 -23.59 11.49
N LEU A 78 7.68 -23.22 10.24
CA LEU A 78 8.16 -21.96 9.65
C LEU A 78 7.80 -20.74 10.51
N GLY A 79 6.59 -20.73 11.07
CA GLY A 79 6.15 -19.64 11.95
C GLY A 79 6.99 -19.54 13.23
N GLN A 80 7.38 -20.69 13.82
CA GLN A 80 8.27 -20.71 14.97
C GLN A 80 9.67 -20.18 14.61
N ASP A 81 10.22 -20.57 13.44
CA ASP A 81 11.51 -20.09 12.97
C ASP A 81 11.51 -18.57 12.74
N ILE A 82 10.43 -18.04 12.13
CA ILE A 82 10.25 -16.59 11.93
C ILE A 82 10.17 -15.86 13.26
N THR A 83 9.40 -16.40 14.21
CA THR A 83 9.26 -15.83 15.54
C THR A 83 10.60 -15.79 16.27
N GLU A 84 11.36 -16.88 16.23
CA GLU A 84 12.68 -16.96 16.85
C GLU A 84 13.66 -15.97 16.21
N LEU A 85 13.70 -15.89 14.86
CA LEU A 85 14.53 -14.93 14.15
C LEU A 85 14.15 -13.50 14.54
N THR A 86 12.87 -13.18 14.54
CA THR A 86 12.35 -11.85 14.94
C THR A 86 12.78 -11.51 16.37
N ASN A 87 12.68 -12.45 17.30
CA ASN A 87 13.09 -12.26 18.69
C ASN A 87 14.60 -12.06 18.82
N ARG A 88 15.42 -12.75 18.03
CA ARG A 88 16.88 -12.54 18.02
C ARG A 88 17.22 -11.15 17.51
N LEU A 89 16.59 -10.70 16.45
CA LEU A 89 16.80 -9.36 15.89
C LEU A 89 16.40 -8.26 16.88
N ARG A 90 15.27 -8.41 17.59
CA ARG A 90 14.84 -7.46 18.61
C ARG A 90 15.78 -7.32 19.80
N ARG A 91 16.67 -8.30 20.03
CA ARG A 91 17.68 -8.23 21.11
C ARG A 91 18.93 -7.48 20.71
N LEU A 92 19.11 -7.16 19.44
CA LEU A 92 20.25 -6.37 18.99
C LEU A 92 20.03 -4.90 19.41
N PRO A 93 21.01 -4.28 20.10
CA PRO A 93 20.85 -2.92 20.61
C PRO A 93 20.71 -1.87 19.51
N GLU A 94 21.16 -2.17 18.31
CA GLU A 94 21.08 -1.32 17.13
C GLU A 94 19.71 -1.37 16.43
N VAL A 95 18.83 -2.30 16.84
CA VAL A 95 17.54 -2.55 16.21
C VAL A 95 16.42 -1.94 17.04
N GLU A 96 15.81 -0.87 16.52
CA GLU A 96 14.70 -0.17 17.18
C GLU A 96 13.40 -0.98 17.14
N ALA A 97 13.03 -1.50 15.97
CA ALA A 97 11.84 -2.29 15.78
C ALA A 97 12.02 -3.34 14.68
N VAL A 98 11.23 -4.40 14.76
CA VAL A 98 11.21 -5.49 13.74
C VAL A 98 9.76 -5.77 13.36
N SER A 99 9.48 -5.78 12.07
CA SER A 99 8.17 -6.13 11.55
C SER A 99 8.26 -7.24 10.52
N VAL A 100 7.26 -8.11 10.55
CA VAL A 100 7.02 -9.12 9.53
C VAL A 100 5.80 -8.70 8.74
N SER A 101 5.89 -8.73 7.40
CA SER A 101 4.79 -8.29 6.56
C SER A 101 4.65 -9.13 5.29
N ASN A 102 3.44 -9.13 4.74
CA ASN A 102 3.13 -9.70 3.44
C ASN A 102 2.29 -8.71 2.63
N ASN A 103 2.69 -8.42 1.40
CA ASN A 103 2.07 -7.42 0.52
C ASN A 103 1.93 -6.01 1.15
N ALA A 104 2.80 -5.64 2.08
CA ALA A 104 2.66 -4.41 2.83
C ALA A 104 3.87 -3.48 2.73
N ARG A 105 5.08 -4.01 2.46
CA ARG A 105 6.25 -3.13 2.43
C ARG A 105 6.15 -2.05 1.36
N PRO A 106 6.72 -0.87 1.61
CA PRO A 106 6.85 0.17 0.60
C PRO A 106 7.47 -0.34 -0.71
N TYR A 107 7.01 0.19 -1.83
CA TYR A 107 7.49 -0.14 -3.19
C TYR A 107 7.41 -1.63 -3.56
N ILE A 108 6.49 -2.37 -2.94
CA ILE A 108 6.24 -3.75 -3.35
C ILE A 108 5.44 -3.78 -4.66
N GLY A 109 5.88 -4.63 -5.59
CA GLY A 109 5.17 -4.84 -6.86
C GLY A 109 3.94 -5.74 -6.75
N SER A 110 3.75 -6.43 -5.62
CA SER A 110 2.63 -7.34 -5.39
C SER A 110 1.52 -6.65 -4.61
N ASN A 111 0.28 -6.75 -5.12
CA ASN A 111 -0.91 -6.22 -4.47
C ASN A 111 -1.99 -7.30 -4.38
N SER A 112 -2.75 -7.29 -3.30
CA SER A 112 -3.90 -8.16 -3.08
C SER A 112 -5.05 -7.29 -2.60
N GLY A 113 -6.17 -7.32 -3.31
CA GLY A 113 -7.40 -6.64 -2.87
C GLY A 113 -8.19 -7.50 -1.88
N MET A 114 -9.10 -6.86 -1.16
CA MET A 114 -10.08 -7.50 -0.30
C MET A 114 -11.41 -6.77 -0.43
N MET A 115 -12.43 -7.47 -0.94
CA MET A 115 -13.75 -6.85 -1.08
C MET A 115 -14.41 -6.70 0.30
N LEU A 116 -14.63 -5.45 0.69
CA LEU A 116 -15.22 -5.11 1.97
C LEU A 116 -16.53 -4.37 1.76
N ARG A 117 -17.51 -4.69 2.60
CA ARG A 117 -18.76 -3.95 2.70
C ARG A 117 -18.77 -3.18 4.02
N ILE A 118 -19.03 -1.89 3.92
CA ILE A 118 -19.32 -1.02 5.04
C ILE A 118 -20.69 -0.41 4.78
N ASP A 119 -21.66 -0.64 5.69
CA ASP A 119 -23.07 -0.31 5.47
C ASP A 119 -23.59 -0.88 4.12
N THR A 120 -23.94 -0.03 3.16
CA THR A 120 -24.42 -0.41 1.82
C THR A 120 -23.35 -0.31 0.73
N ILE A 121 -22.15 0.15 1.07
CA ILE A 121 -21.08 0.44 0.11
C ILE A 121 -20.09 -0.70 0.09
N VAL A 122 -19.77 -1.18 -1.11
CA VAL A 122 -18.71 -2.16 -1.34
C VAL A 122 -17.45 -1.44 -1.83
N ARG A 123 -16.32 -1.75 -1.19
CA ARG A 123 -14.99 -1.23 -1.53
C ARG A 123 -14.03 -2.39 -1.73
N ASN A 124 -12.98 -2.15 -2.52
CA ASN A 124 -11.91 -3.12 -2.71
C ASN A 124 -10.55 -2.50 -2.38
N PRO A 125 -10.28 -2.20 -1.08
CA PRO A 125 -8.97 -1.72 -0.66
C PRO A 125 -7.90 -2.79 -0.87
N LEU A 126 -6.66 -2.35 -0.95
CA LEU A 126 -5.51 -3.24 -0.97
C LEU A 126 -5.29 -3.81 0.44
N ARG A 127 -5.27 -5.14 0.52
CA ARG A 127 -5.03 -5.86 1.76
C ARG A 127 -3.54 -5.90 2.08
N ARG A 128 -3.18 -5.35 3.21
CA ARG A 128 -1.84 -5.32 3.78
C ARG A 128 -1.81 -6.15 5.05
N THR A 129 -0.99 -7.20 5.09
CA THR A 129 -0.91 -8.11 6.23
C THR A 129 0.44 -7.94 6.91
N MET A 130 0.46 -7.70 8.22
CA MET A 130 1.67 -7.32 8.93
C MET A 130 1.58 -7.58 10.43
N THR A 131 2.73 -7.51 11.11
CA THR A 131 2.76 -7.36 12.58
C THR A 131 2.51 -5.89 12.96
N PRO A 132 1.96 -5.60 14.16
CA PRO A 132 1.63 -4.24 14.58
C PRO A 132 2.80 -3.26 14.51
N GLU A 133 4.03 -3.71 14.75
CA GLU A 133 5.24 -2.92 14.73
C GLU A 133 5.59 -2.35 13.34
N PHE A 134 4.90 -2.79 12.29
CA PHE A 134 5.07 -2.28 10.93
C PHE A 134 4.92 -0.76 10.84
N PHE A 135 3.93 -0.21 11.53
CA PHE A 135 3.70 1.23 11.55
C PHE A 135 4.83 2.01 12.23
N GLN A 136 5.47 1.41 13.24
CA GLN A 136 6.66 1.97 13.87
C GLN A 136 7.85 1.92 12.93
N VAL A 137 8.12 0.76 12.30
CA VAL A 137 9.26 0.56 11.39
C VAL A 137 9.26 1.56 10.25
N PHE A 138 8.10 1.84 9.66
CA PHE A 138 7.95 2.75 8.53
C PHE A 138 7.42 4.13 8.94
N ARG A 139 7.37 4.44 10.23
CA ARG A 139 6.98 5.74 10.80
C ARG A 139 5.69 6.30 10.18
N TYR A 140 4.71 5.44 9.99
CA TYR A 140 3.39 5.83 9.48
C TYR A 140 2.77 6.89 10.37
N GLN A 141 1.89 7.70 9.79
CA GLN A 141 1.15 8.71 10.55
C GLN A 141 -0.33 8.33 10.62
N SER A 142 -0.90 8.50 11.79
CA SER A 142 -2.36 8.47 11.97
C SER A 142 -2.98 9.71 11.32
N ALA A 143 -4.16 9.59 10.75
CA ALA A 143 -4.86 10.69 10.08
C ALA A 143 -5.17 11.87 11.01
N ASP A 144 -5.16 11.65 12.32
CA ASP A 144 -5.33 12.69 13.35
C ASP A 144 -4.01 13.33 13.83
N GLY A 145 -2.88 12.95 13.21
CA GLY A 145 -1.57 13.53 13.51
C GLY A 145 -0.89 13.04 14.79
N ARG A 146 -1.42 12.00 15.45
CA ARG A 146 -0.85 11.46 16.71
C ARG A 146 0.30 10.47 16.51
N GLY A 147 0.90 10.42 15.32
CA GLY A 147 1.97 9.48 15.00
C GLY A 147 1.46 8.07 14.71
N TYR A 148 2.32 7.07 14.89
CA TYR A 148 2.02 5.67 14.56
C TYR A 148 1.39 4.88 15.73
N GLU A 149 1.52 5.34 16.97
CA GLU A 149 1.11 4.62 18.17
C GLU A 149 -0.37 4.21 18.16
N PRO A 150 -1.34 5.06 17.76
CA PRO A 150 -2.74 4.65 17.70
C PRO A 150 -2.98 3.51 16.70
N LEU A 151 -2.22 3.48 15.60
CA LEU A 151 -2.32 2.44 14.57
C LEU A 151 -1.79 1.10 15.10
N VAL A 152 -0.65 1.12 15.80
CA VAL A 152 -0.06 -0.05 16.47
C VAL A 152 -1.05 -0.62 17.49
N GLN A 153 -1.65 0.22 18.33
CA GLN A 153 -2.60 -0.22 19.34
C GLN A 153 -3.88 -0.79 18.72
N ALA A 154 -4.36 -0.20 17.64
CA ALA A 154 -5.52 -0.73 16.90
C ALA A 154 -5.29 -2.18 16.47
N LEU A 155 -4.14 -2.47 15.83
CA LEU A 155 -3.79 -3.84 15.42
C LEU A 155 -3.56 -4.79 16.60
N LYS A 156 -2.93 -4.33 17.69
CA LYS A 156 -2.73 -5.14 18.91
C LYS A 156 -4.05 -5.53 19.58
N ASN A 157 -5.07 -4.69 19.46
CA ASN A 157 -6.41 -4.94 19.99
C ASN A 157 -7.26 -5.81 19.03
N GLY A 158 -6.69 -6.35 17.95
CA GLY A 158 -7.41 -7.18 16.98
C GLY A 158 -8.30 -6.39 16.02
N ASN A 159 -8.23 -5.06 16.03
CA ASN A 159 -8.93 -4.21 15.09
C ASN A 159 -8.12 -4.06 13.79
N VAL A 160 -8.75 -3.55 12.74
CA VAL A 160 -8.06 -3.19 11.50
C VAL A 160 -7.80 -1.70 11.43
N VAL A 161 -6.80 -1.34 10.64
CA VAL A 161 -6.52 0.05 10.28
C VAL A 161 -6.88 0.23 8.81
N VAL A 162 -7.46 1.36 8.45
CA VAL A 162 -7.74 1.73 7.06
C VAL A 162 -7.07 3.05 6.73
N SER A 163 -6.80 3.31 5.45
CA SER A 163 -6.29 4.61 5.02
C SER A 163 -7.42 5.64 4.92
N GLU A 164 -7.10 6.92 5.12
CA GLU A 164 -8.08 8.03 5.11
C GLU A 164 -8.84 8.16 3.78
N ASN A 165 -8.26 7.71 2.67
CA ASN A 165 -8.88 7.65 1.35
C ASN A 165 -9.73 6.39 1.13
N PHE A 166 -10.22 5.78 2.21
CA PHE A 166 -11.09 4.59 2.14
C PHE A 166 -12.41 4.87 1.41
N TRP A 167 -13.02 6.04 1.64
CA TRP A 167 -14.23 6.45 0.93
C TRP A 167 -13.92 6.93 -0.49
N PRO A 168 -14.83 6.70 -1.46
CA PRO A 168 -14.71 7.32 -2.78
C PRO A 168 -14.84 8.85 -2.69
N ASP A 169 -14.23 9.55 -3.65
CA ASP A 169 -14.20 11.01 -3.64
C ASP A 169 -15.62 11.63 -3.73
N ASP A 170 -16.52 10.96 -4.43
CA ASP A 170 -17.92 11.33 -4.62
C ASP A 170 -18.85 10.92 -3.47
N TYR A 171 -18.31 10.29 -2.41
CA TYR A 171 -19.10 9.90 -1.27
C TYR A 171 -19.54 11.13 -0.45
N THR A 172 -20.85 11.32 -0.32
CA THR A 172 -21.48 12.46 0.37
C THR A 172 -22.01 12.15 1.78
N GLY A 173 -21.90 10.87 2.20
CA GLY A 173 -22.35 10.44 3.52
C GLY A 173 -21.38 10.76 4.65
N ASP A 174 -21.64 10.20 5.83
CA ASP A 174 -20.75 10.34 6.99
C ASP A 174 -19.43 9.59 6.75
N ARG A 175 -18.34 10.37 6.66
CA ARG A 175 -16.99 9.86 6.40
C ARG A 175 -16.25 9.34 7.63
N ALA A 176 -16.85 9.39 8.81
CA ALA A 176 -16.24 8.81 10.01
C ALA A 176 -16.01 7.30 9.80
N LEU A 177 -14.78 6.85 10.05
CA LEU A 177 -14.36 5.45 9.87
C LEU A 177 -14.16 4.73 11.20
N LEU A 178 -13.64 5.44 12.21
CA LEU A 178 -13.33 4.87 13.52
C LEU A 178 -14.56 4.24 14.18
N GLY A 179 -14.39 3.01 14.65
CA GLY A 179 -15.42 2.26 15.37
C GLY A 179 -16.44 1.55 14.49
N ARG A 180 -16.47 1.81 13.16
CA ARG A 180 -17.33 1.08 12.23
C ARG A 180 -16.84 -0.34 12.00
N GLU A 181 -17.77 -1.19 11.59
CA GLU A 181 -17.48 -2.56 11.18
C GLU A 181 -17.44 -2.66 9.66
N VAL A 182 -16.48 -3.43 9.17
CA VAL A 182 -16.37 -3.82 7.77
C VAL A 182 -16.48 -5.33 7.67
N VAL A 183 -17.25 -5.80 6.71
CA VAL A 183 -17.52 -7.22 6.48
C VAL A 183 -16.83 -7.64 5.20
N ASN A 184 -16.09 -8.74 5.23
CA ASN A 184 -15.55 -9.33 4.01
C ASN A 184 -16.70 -9.87 3.15
N VAL A 185 -16.77 -9.44 1.87
CA VAL A 185 -17.85 -9.84 0.96
C VAL A 185 -17.73 -11.32 0.58
N ASP A 186 -16.49 -11.82 0.45
CA ASP A 186 -16.21 -13.21 0.06
C ASP A 186 -16.41 -14.18 1.24
N ASP A 187 -16.32 -13.68 2.47
CA ASP A 187 -16.52 -14.46 3.70
C ASP A 187 -17.20 -13.59 4.77
N SER A 188 -18.51 -13.60 4.80
CA SER A 188 -19.30 -12.77 5.71
C SER A 188 -19.12 -13.10 7.21
N THR A 189 -18.42 -14.18 7.54
CA THR A 189 -18.04 -14.49 8.94
C THR A 189 -16.88 -13.61 9.42
N GLN A 190 -16.10 -13.05 8.48
CA GLN A 190 -15.00 -12.14 8.77
C GLN A 190 -15.53 -10.71 8.89
N VAL A 191 -15.81 -10.33 10.12
CA VAL A 191 -16.18 -8.95 10.48
C VAL A 191 -15.01 -8.31 11.21
N HIS A 192 -14.59 -7.14 10.73
CA HIS A 192 -13.48 -6.40 11.32
C HIS A 192 -13.96 -5.03 11.79
N LYS A 193 -13.53 -4.64 12.99
CA LYS A 193 -13.77 -3.29 13.51
C LYS A 193 -12.62 -2.36 13.13
N ILE A 194 -12.92 -1.19 12.62
CA ILE A 194 -11.91 -0.17 12.31
C ILE A 194 -11.47 0.50 13.62
N GLY A 195 -10.23 0.25 14.01
CA GLY A 195 -9.64 0.80 15.24
C GLY A 195 -8.67 1.96 15.00
N GLY A 196 -8.28 2.21 13.74
CA GLY A 196 -7.37 3.27 13.38
C GLY A 196 -7.55 3.74 11.94
N VAL A 197 -7.17 4.97 11.67
CA VAL A 197 -7.14 5.55 10.32
C VAL A 197 -5.75 6.12 10.09
N SER A 198 -5.05 5.62 9.06
CA SER A 198 -3.74 6.14 8.65
C SER A 198 -3.92 7.23 7.59
N VAL A 199 -2.92 8.09 7.44
CA VAL A 199 -2.80 8.92 6.24
C VAL A 199 -2.75 8.02 5.00
N LYS A 200 -3.12 8.57 3.84
CA LYS A 200 -2.97 7.86 2.56
C LYS A 200 -1.49 7.59 2.28
N VAL A 201 -1.20 6.44 1.70
CA VAL A 201 0.16 5.99 1.43
C VAL A 201 0.36 5.77 -0.05
N ARG A 202 1.48 6.24 -0.58
CA ARG A 202 1.85 6.09 -1.97
C ARG A 202 2.93 5.02 -2.10
N TYR A 203 2.54 3.82 -2.54
CA TYR A 203 3.46 2.70 -2.76
C TYR A 203 4.16 2.73 -4.12
N ASN A 204 3.75 3.62 -5.02
CA ASN A 204 4.28 3.71 -6.37
C ASN A 204 4.28 5.16 -6.84
N ASP A 205 5.30 5.56 -7.59
CA ASP A 205 5.47 6.95 -8.04
C ASP A 205 4.54 7.34 -9.20
N PHE A 206 3.98 6.35 -9.90
CA PHE A 206 3.24 6.56 -11.14
C PHE A 206 1.76 6.19 -11.07
N TRP A 207 1.34 5.50 -10.02
CA TRP A 207 -0.03 5.01 -9.90
C TRP A 207 -0.78 5.80 -8.84
N PRO A 208 -2.09 5.98 -9.03
CA PRO A 208 -2.91 6.66 -8.04
C PRO A 208 -2.88 5.92 -6.70
N ASN A 209 -3.07 6.67 -5.62
CA ASN A 209 -3.12 6.12 -4.28
C ASN A 209 -4.40 5.29 -4.11
N TYR A 210 -4.25 3.98 -3.98
CA TYR A 210 -5.35 3.10 -3.60
C TYR A 210 -5.65 3.26 -2.11
N SER A 211 -6.88 2.94 -1.72
CA SER A 211 -7.19 2.76 -0.31
C SER A 211 -6.60 1.44 0.18
N ASP A 212 -6.14 1.43 1.43
CA ASP A 212 -5.54 0.27 2.07
C ASP A 212 -6.37 -0.19 3.27
N ILE A 213 -6.33 -1.51 3.54
CA ILE A 213 -6.71 -2.09 4.80
C ILE A 213 -5.52 -2.87 5.38
N TYR A 214 -5.15 -2.57 6.61
CA TYR A 214 -4.05 -3.18 7.34
C TYR A 214 -4.61 -4.14 8.39
N ILE A 215 -4.18 -5.39 8.30
CA ILE A 215 -4.67 -6.50 9.13
C ILE A 215 -3.48 -7.12 9.85
N ALA A 216 -3.60 -7.26 11.17
CA ALA A 216 -2.61 -7.98 11.96
C ALA A 216 -2.61 -9.47 11.63
N ASN A 217 -1.42 -10.05 11.48
CA ASN A 217 -1.24 -11.49 11.34
C ASN A 217 -0.05 -11.96 12.17
N ALA A 218 -0.22 -13.09 12.84
CA ALA A 218 0.83 -13.72 13.61
C ALA A 218 1.89 -14.45 12.74
N PHE A 219 1.70 -14.54 11.44
CA PHE A 219 2.58 -15.22 10.46
C PHE A 219 2.97 -16.65 10.86
N THR A 220 2.08 -17.38 11.49
CA THR A 220 2.30 -18.76 11.94
C THR A 220 2.35 -19.77 10.79
N ALA A 221 1.91 -19.38 9.56
CA ALA A 221 1.81 -20.28 8.41
C ALA A 221 1.94 -19.51 7.08
N VAL A 222 3.10 -18.91 6.75
CA VAL A 222 3.23 -18.13 5.50
C VAL A 222 4.34 -18.67 4.60
N SER A 223 4.06 -18.72 3.28
CA SER A 223 5.01 -19.15 2.25
C SER A 223 6.06 -18.10 1.90
N TYR A 224 5.77 -16.80 2.07
CA TYR A 224 6.67 -15.69 1.76
C TYR A 224 6.55 -14.62 2.83
N THR A 225 7.64 -14.34 3.50
CA THR A 225 7.66 -13.39 4.62
C THR A 225 8.80 -12.41 4.42
N HIS A 226 8.48 -11.13 4.54
CA HIS A 226 9.43 -10.03 4.49
C HIS A 226 9.64 -9.48 5.89
N LEU A 227 10.90 -9.35 6.29
CA LEU A 227 11.29 -8.76 7.56
C LEU A 227 11.90 -7.39 7.30
N THR A 228 11.46 -6.37 8.01
CA THR A 228 11.97 -5.01 7.89
C THR A 228 12.44 -4.48 9.24
N LEU A 229 13.57 -3.81 9.25
CA LEU A 229 14.28 -3.34 10.44
C LEU A 229 14.71 -1.88 10.23
N PRO A 230 14.29 -0.90 11.04
CA PRO A 230 15.05 0.32 11.20
C PRO A 230 16.28 0.04 12.08
N THR A 231 17.41 0.61 11.70
CA THR A 231 18.63 0.60 12.51
C THR A 231 19.04 2.03 12.81
N THR A 232 19.55 2.27 14.01
CA THR A 232 20.21 3.54 14.31
C THR A 232 21.53 3.62 13.53
N PRO A 233 21.83 4.73 12.82
CA PRO A 233 23.12 4.87 12.17
C PRO A 233 24.23 4.84 13.22
N TYR A 234 25.28 4.08 12.96
CA TYR A 234 26.50 4.18 13.74
C TYR A 234 27.08 5.57 13.55
N VAL A 235 27.23 6.32 14.63
CA VAL A 235 28.00 7.56 14.70
C VAL A 235 29.47 7.22 14.87
#